data_0bd6e022a3145e982c71366cb2bedb13
#
_entry.id   0bd6e022a3145e982c71366cb2bedb13
#
_cell.length_a   1.000
_cell.length_b   1.000
_cell.length_c   1.000
_cell.angle_alpha   90.00
_cell.angle_beta   90.00
_cell.angle_gamma   90.00
#
_symmetry.space_group_name_H-M   'P 1'
#
loop_
_entity.id
_entity.type
_entity.pdbx_description
1 polymer ?
#
loop_
_entity_poly.entity_id
_entity_poly.type
_entity_poly.pdbx_seq_one_letter_code
_entity_poly.pdbx_strand_id
1 'polypeptide(L)' 'MTNIIVAFPKQDTARNIKKILMQNGHHVDAVCTTGAQALQNANELDGGVMVCGYRFADMMYTELHEYLPP' A
#
# COMPACT_ATOMS: atom_id res chain seq x y z
N MET A 1 5.48 -9.88 -13.18
CA MET A 1 4.50 -8.78 -13.01
C MET A 1 4.79 -8.04 -11.72
N THR A 2 4.61 -6.74 -11.73
CA THR A 2 4.85 -5.93 -10.54
C THR A 2 3.67 -6.00 -9.59
N ASN A 3 3.93 -6.36 -8.34
CA ASN A 3 2.93 -6.32 -7.29
C ASN A 3 2.71 -4.88 -6.84
N ILE A 4 1.46 -4.47 -6.68
CA ILE A 4 1.13 -3.14 -6.21
C ILE A 4 0.27 -3.23 -4.96
N ILE A 5 0.70 -2.53 -3.92
CA ILE A 5 -0.04 -2.40 -2.67
C ILE A 5 -0.49 -0.96 -2.56
N VAL A 6 -1.78 -0.74 -2.32
CA VAL A 6 -2.33 0.59 -2.07
C VAL A 6 -2.64 0.70 -0.58
N ALA A 7 -2.03 1.66 0.08
CA ALA A 7 -2.16 1.83 1.53
C ALA A 7 -2.47 3.29 1.87
N PHE A 8 -3.69 3.56 2.28
CA PHE A 8 -4.13 4.89 2.70
C PHE A 8 -4.99 4.78 3.95
N PRO A 9 -4.92 5.76 4.86
CA PRO A 9 -5.68 5.71 6.11
C PRO A 9 -7.18 5.78 5.91
N LYS A 10 -7.62 6.39 4.82
CA LYS A 10 -9.05 6.46 4.47
C LYS A 10 -9.36 5.43 3.39
N GLN A 11 -10.33 4.58 3.67
CA GLN A 11 -10.72 3.52 2.76
C GLN A 11 -11.20 4.07 1.41
N ASP A 12 -11.92 5.18 1.41
CA ASP A 12 -12.42 5.80 0.18
C ASP A 12 -11.27 6.25 -0.72
N THR A 13 -10.24 6.86 -0.14
CA THR A 13 -9.04 7.26 -0.87
C THR A 13 -8.34 6.05 -1.47
N ALA A 14 -8.17 5.00 -0.67
CA ALA A 14 -7.51 3.77 -1.12
C ALA A 14 -8.26 3.15 -2.30
N ARG A 15 -9.58 3.10 -2.23
CA ARG A 15 -10.40 2.56 -3.31
C ARG A 15 -10.30 3.38 -4.58
N ASN A 16 -10.29 4.70 -4.46
CA ASN A 16 -10.17 5.59 -5.62
C ASN A 16 -8.82 5.40 -6.30
N ILE A 17 -7.74 5.31 -5.55
CA ILE A 17 -6.41 5.08 -6.10
C ILE A 17 -6.35 3.72 -6.79
N LYS A 18 -6.89 2.67 -6.15
CA LYS A 18 -6.98 1.35 -6.74
C LYS A 18 -7.69 1.39 -8.09
N LYS A 19 -8.84 2.07 -8.14
CA LYS A 19 -9.64 2.18 -9.35
C LYS A 19 -8.85 2.86 -10.48
N ILE A 20 -8.17 3.95 -10.17
CA ILE A 20 -7.36 4.69 -11.14
C ILE A 20 -6.25 3.80 -11.69
N LEU A 21 -5.55 3.08 -10.82
CA LEU A 21 -4.46 2.18 -11.24
C LEU A 21 -4.98 1.06 -12.13
N MET A 22 -6.11 0.46 -11.78
CA MET A 22 -6.70 -0.61 -12.58
C MET A 22 -7.17 -0.13 -13.93
N GLN A 23 -7.72 1.09 -14.01
CA GLN A 23 -8.14 1.70 -15.28
C GLN A 23 -6.96 1.95 -16.21
N ASN A 24 -5.76 2.09 -15.66
CA ASN A 24 -4.53 2.29 -16.44
C ASN A 24 -3.76 0.99 -16.66
N GLY A 25 -4.39 -0.15 -16.46
CA GLY A 25 -3.80 -1.45 -16.78
C GLY A 25 -2.91 -2.03 -15.69
N HIS A 26 -2.91 -1.46 -14.50
CA HIS A 26 -2.12 -1.97 -13.38
C HIS A 26 -2.95 -2.91 -12.51
N HIS A 27 -2.33 -3.97 -12.03
CA HIS A 27 -2.98 -4.91 -11.11
C HIS A 27 -2.64 -4.52 -9.67
N VAL A 28 -3.66 -4.36 -8.84
CA VAL A 28 -3.49 -4.03 -7.42
C VAL A 28 -3.71 -5.29 -6.61
N ASP A 29 -2.68 -5.73 -5.90
CA ASP A 29 -2.70 -6.99 -5.14
C ASP A 29 -3.35 -6.84 -3.76
N ALA A 30 -3.21 -5.66 -3.15
CA ALA A 30 -3.76 -5.46 -1.82
C ALA A 30 -4.14 -3.99 -1.60
N VAL A 31 -5.17 -3.78 -0.79
CA VAL A 31 -5.59 -2.46 -0.33
C VAL A 31 -5.58 -2.47 1.19
N CYS A 32 -4.84 -1.56 1.78
CA CYS A 32 -4.64 -1.51 3.22
C CYS A 32 -5.02 -0.14 3.78
N THR A 33 -5.44 -0.10 5.03
CA THR A 33 -5.79 1.16 5.71
C THR A 33 -4.89 1.44 6.91
N THR A 34 -4.03 0.51 7.27
CA THR A 34 -3.06 0.68 8.38
C THR A 34 -1.66 0.33 7.90
N GLY A 35 -0.67 0.88 8.62
CA GLY A 35 0.73 0.55 8.35
C GLY A 35 1.05 -0.92 8.60
N ALA A 36 0.46 -1.50 9.64
CA ALA A 36 0.67 -2.92 9.96
C ALA A 36 0.19 -3.83 8.83
N GLN A 37 -0.98 -3.54 8.25
CA GLN A 37 -1.50 -4.30 7.11
C GLN A 37 -0.59 -4.16 5.89
N ALA A 38 -0.10 -2.95 5.65
CA ALA A 38 0.80 -2.69 4.53
C ALA A 38 2.10 -3.49 4.67
N LEU A 39 2.67 -3.52 5.87
CA LEU A 39 3.88 -4.31 6.14
C LEU A 39 3.66 -5.80 5.95
N GLN A 40 2.54 -6.31 6.44
CA GLN A 40 2.22 -7.72 6.31
C GLN A 40 2.10 -8.12 4.84
N ASN A 41 1.40 -7.32 4.05
CA ASN A 41 1.24 -7.60 2.63
C ASN A 41 2.55 -7.47 1.86
N ALA A 42 3.39 -6.49 2.21
CA ALA A 42 4.69 -6.31 1.58
C ALA A 42 5.59 -7.53 1.80
N ASN A 43 5.57 -8.09 3.02
CA ASN A 43 6.34 -9.29 3.32
C ASN A 43 5.83 -10.51 2.57
N GLU A 44 4.51 -10.66 2.46
CA GLU A 44 3.91 -11.79 1.75
C GLU A 44 4.14 -11.74 0.25
N LEU A 45 4.14 -10.55 -0.33
CA LEU A 45 4.27 -10.38 -1.78
C LEU A 45 5.72 -10.33 -2.26
N ASP A 46 6.68 -10.31 -1.34
CA ASP A 46 8.10 -10.38 -1.65
C ASP A 46 8.55 -9.32 -2.67
N GLY A 47 8.15 -8.09 -2.41
CA GLY A 47 8.57 -6.96 -3.24
C GLY A 47 7.45 -6.38 -4.09
N GLY A 48 7.78 -5.32 -4.81
CA GLY A 48 6.84 -4.61 -5.66
C GLY A 48 6.83 -3.12 -5.38
N VAL A 49 5.68 -2.49 -5.62
CA VAL A 49 5.49 -1.06 -5.44
C VAL A 49 4.39 -0.81 -4.42
N MET A 50 4.64 0.08 -3.47
CA MET A 50 3.64 0.51 -2.52
C MET A 50 3.27 1.97 -2.78
N VAL A 51 2.00 2.21 -3.06
CA VAL A 51 1.45 3.56 -3.16
C VAL A 51 0.80 3.86 -1.81
N CYS A 52 1.41 4.72 -1.02
CA CYS A 52 0.95 4.91 0.35
C CYS A 52 0.64 6.36 0.68
N GLY A 53 -0.22 6.52 1.67
CA GLY A 53 -0.54 7.81 2.23
C GLY A 53 0.58 8.30 3.14
N TYR A 54 0.41 9.52 3.59
CA TYR A 54 1.41 10.22 4.38
C TYR A 54 1.42 9.75 5.84
N ARG A 55 0.25 9.45 6.39
CA ARG A 55 0.10 9.14 7.82
C ARG A 55 -1.00 8.12 8.04
N PHE A 56 -0.70 7.11 8.85
CA PHE A 56 -1.66 6.10 9.28
C PHE A 56 -1.98 6.28 10.77
N ALA A 57 -3.04 5.63 11.23
CA ALA A 57 -3.42 5.69 12.64
C ALA A 57 -2.34 5.09 13.55
N ASP A 58 -1.63 4.07 13.06
CA ASP A 58 -0.64 3.32 13.81
C ASP A 58 0.80 3.77 13.55
N MET A 59 1.08 4.42 12.42
CA MET A 59 2.44 4.88 12.11
C MET A 59 2.44 5.90 10.97
N MET A 60 3.55 6.62 10.82
CA MET A 60 3.78 7.51 9.68
C MET A 60 4.52 6.77 8.56
N TYR A 61 4.49 7.32 7.35
CA TYR A 61 5.16 6.69 6.21
C TYR A 61 6.66 6.49 6.44
N THR A 62 7.31 7.34 7.21
CA THR A 62 8.73 7.21 7.52
C THR A 62 9.01 5.97 8.36
N GLU A 63 8.15 5.66 9.33
CA GLU A 63 8.27 4.44 10.12
C GLU A 63 7.98 3.20 9.27
N LEU A 64 6.97 3.29 8.44
CA LEU A 64 6.62 2.21 7.51
C LEU A 64 7.81 1.87 6.61
N HIS A 65 8.46 2.88 6.07
CA HIS A 65 9.62 2.71 5.19
C HIS A 65 10.77 2.00 5.90
N GLU A 66 11.00 2.28 7.18
CA GLU A 66 12.06 1.64 7.97
C GLU A 66 11.84 0.14 8.15
N TYR A 67 10.59 -0.30 8.23
CA TYR A 67 10.25 -1.70 8.43
C TYR A 67 10.13 -2.49 7.14
N LEU A 68 10.08 -1.83 5.99
CA LEU A 68 10.00 -2.51 4.71
C LEU A 68 11.35 -3.13 4.35
N PRO A 69 11.36 -4.28 3.66
CA PRO A 69 12.60 -4.85 3.16
C PRO A 69 13.25 -3.92 2.13
N PRO A 70 14.58 -3.92 2.06
CA PRO A 70 15.31 -3.07 1.12
C PRO A 70 15.07 -3.46 -0.35
#